data_4ae0d88347017d8e0255e9be3468146a
#
_entry.id   4ae0d88347017d8e0255e9be3468146a
#
_cell.length_a   1.000
_cell.length_b   1.000
_cell.length_c   1.000
_cell.angle_alpha   90.00
_cell.angle_beta   90.00
_cell.angle_gamma   90.00
#
_symmetry.space_group_name_H-M   'P 1'
#
loop_
_entity.id
_entity.type
_entity.pdbx_description
1 polymer ?
#
loop_
_entity_poly.entity_id
_entity_poly.type
_entity_poly.pdbx_seq_one_letter_code
_entity_poly.pdbx_strand_id
1 'polypeptide(L)'
;MFQDRDEEILVVPRDRLLDEPMHGFVRGKADVYLARIRDHGVFRPRATVEQDSSFKQIIPYLIVRHAGRLFLCQRSTQGGEGRLHGKYSIGVGGHINRRDVEGAEDVIAAGLRRELEEELLIRGPWRARAVGVLNDDSNPVGQVHFGLVHVVEVDSPGISVRESDTLAGRLASLQEVRAMRGHMETWSRLILDAADPTAL
;
A
#
# COMPACT_ATOMS: atom_id res chain seq x y z
N MET A 1 13.24 5.87 16.30
CA MET A 1 12.39 4.74 15.96
C MET A 1 13.33 3.57 15.66
N PHE A 2 13.38 2.56 16.54
CA PHE A 2 14.15 1.34 16.31
C PHE A 2 13.43 0.59 15.18
N GLN A 3 14.05 0.47 14.00
CA GLN A 3 13.63 -0.53 13.02
C GLN A 3 13.82 -1.87 13.73
N ASP A 4 12.68 -2.53 13.98
CA ASP A 4 12.69 -3.84 14.62
C ASP A 4 13.33 -4.83 13.63
N ARG A 5 14.61 -5.14 13.86
CA ARG A 5 15.38 -6.06 12.99
C ARG A 5 14.83 -7.47 13.03
N ASP A 6 13.94 -7.75 13.98
CA ASP A 6 13.29 -9.02 14.19
C ASP A 6 11.87 -9.06 13.61
N GLU A 7 11.42 -7.99 12.92
CA GLU A 7 10.10 -7.94 12.28
C GLU A 7 9.99 -9.03 11.20
N GLU A 8 9.08 -9.99 11.40
CA GLU A 8 8.71 -10.97 10.39
C GLU A 8 7.56 -10.46 9.53
N ILE A 9 7.76 -10.42 8.23
CA ILE A 9 6.80 -9.89 7.25
C ILE A 9 6.36 -10.97 6.27
N LEU A 10 5.14 -10.83 5.74
CA LEU A 10 4.57 -11.73 4.74
C LEU A 10 5.25 -11.51 3.39
N VAL A 11 5.84 -12.58 2.87
CA VAL A 11 6.46 -12.60 1.55
C VAL A 11 5.98 -13.80 0.75
N VAL A 12 6.08 -13.71 -0.58
CA VAL A 12 5.81 -14.84 -1.49
C VAL A 12 7.03 -15.04 -2.39
N PRO A 13 7.49 -16.27 -2.63
CA PRO A 13 8.50 -16.52 -3.67
C PRO A 13 8.04 -15.94 -5.00
N ARG A 14 8.92 -15.18 -5.65
CA ARG A 14 8.59 -14.41 -6.86
C ARG A 14 8.04 -15.31 -7.98
N ASP A 15 8.61 -16.48 -8.18
CA ASP A 15 8.20 -17.47 -9.18
C ASP A 15 6.83 -18.13 -8.88
N ARG A 16 6.36 -18.03 -7.63
CA ARG A 16 5.02 -18.49 -7.22
C ARG A 16 3.98 -17.37 -7.29
N LEU A 17 4.42 -16.13 -7.26
CA LEU A 17 3.53 -14.97 -7.34
C LEU A 17 3.34 -14.50 -8.78
N LEU A 18 4.40 -14.45 -9.59
CA LEU A 18 4.42 -13.87 -10.94
C LEU A 18 4.81 -14.93 -11.97
N ASP A 19 3.87 -15.35 -12.83
CA ASP A 19 4.13 -16.27 -13.94
C ASP A 19 4.87 -15.58 -15.08
N GLU A 20 4.65 -14.26 -15.24
CA GLU A 20 5.21 -13.42 -16.30
C GLU A 20 5.69 -12.09 -15.73
N PRO A 21 6.62 -11.41 -16.41
CA PRO A 21 6.99 -10.05 -16.04
C PRO A 21 5.76 -9.14 -16.03
N MET A 22 5.54 -8.46 -14.90
CA MET A 22 4.45 -7.52 -14.72
C MET A 22 5.02 -6.17 -14.32
N HIS A 23 4.52 -5.08 -14.92
CA HIS A 23 4.85 -3.72 -14.53
C HIS A 23 3.60 -2.85 -14.51
N GLY A 24 3.48 -2.02 -13.49
CA GLY A 24 2.36 -1.10 -13.31
C GLY A 24 1.19 -1.69 -12.52
N PHE A 25 0.07 -0.97 -12.58
CA PHE A 25 -1.18 -1.36 -11.94
C PHE A 25 -2.05 -2.21 -12.88
N VAL A 26 -2.54 -3.34 -12.41
CA VAL A 26 -3.45 -4.23 -13.13
C VAL A 26 -4.75 -4.36 -12.35
N ARG A 27 -5.84 -3.81 -12.93
CA ARG A 27 -7.18 -3.87 -12.34
C ARG A 27 -7.79 -5.27 -12.46
N GLY A 28 -8.56 -5.69 -11.45
CA GLY A 28 -9.45 -6.86 -11.52
C GLY A 28 -8.79 -8.22 -11.36
N LYS A 29 -7.48 -8.31 -11.11
CA LYS A 29 -6.77 -9.58 -10.87
C LYS A 29 -6.50 -9.87 -9.39
N ALA A 30 -7.08 -9.10 -8.46
CA ALA A 30 -6.80 -9.21 -7.03
C ALA A 30 -7.05 -10.64 -6.50
N ASP A 31 -8.18 -11.28 -6.87
CA ASP A 31 -8.55 -12.62 -6.38
C ASP A 31 -7.51 -13.70 -6.73
N VAL A 32 -6.96 -13.65 -7.96
CA VAL A 32 -5.92 -14.58 -8.40
C VAL A 32 -4.67 -14.46 -7.55
N TYR A 33 -4.23 -13.22 -7.30
CA TYR A 33 -3.04 -12.98 -6.49
C TYR A 33 -3.28 -13.22 -5.00
N LEU A 34 -4.48 -12.93 -4.50
CA LEU A 34 -4.87 -13.30 -3.13
C LEU A 34 -4.81 -14.81 -2.90
N ALA A 35 -5.27 -15.62 -3.87
CA ALA A 35 -5.15 -17.08 -3.80
C ALA A 35 -3.66 -17.49 -3.74
N ARG A 36 -2.82 -16.98 -4.64
CA ARG A 36 -1.37 -17.28 -4.64
C ARG A 36 -0.68 -16.89 -3.34
N ILE A 37 -1.04 -15.74 -2.75
CA ILE A 37 -0.49 -15.27 -1.49
C ILE A 37 -0.90 -16.21 -0.35
N ARG A 38 -2.16 -16.67 -0.31
CA ARG A 38 -2.63 -17.64 0.68
C ARG A 38 -1.94 -19.00 0.54
N ASP A 39 -1.72 -19.45 -0.70
CA ASP A 39 -1.14 -20.78 -0.97
C ASP A 39 0.38 -20.82 -0.76
N HIS A 40 1.08 -19.72 -1.01
CA HIS A 40 2.54 -19.68 -1.06
C HIS A 40 3.18 -18.65 -0.13
N GLY A 41 2.39 -17.88 0.60
CA GLY A 41 2.87 -16.87 1.54
C GLY A 41 3.57 -17.48 2.75
N VAL A 42 4.72 -16.92 3.09
CA VAL A 42 5.50 -17.30 4.26
C VAL A 42 5.97 -16.05 4.99
N PHE A 43 6.17 -16.15 6.29
CA PHE A 43 6.78 -15.06 7.04
C PHE A 43 8.29 -15.21 7.09
N ARG A 44 9.01 -14.11 6.85
CA ARG A 44 10.46 -14.04 6.89
C ARG A 44 10.92 -12.79 7.64
N PRO A 45 12.08 -12.85 8.32
CA PRO A 45 12.68 -11.66 8.89
C PRO A 45 12.90 -10.59 7.81
N ARG A 46 12.38 -9.39 8.00
CA ARG A 46 12.46 -8.27 7.05
C ARG A 46 13.87 -8.01 6.56
N ALA A 47 14.84 -8.01 7.48
CA ALA A 47 16.24 -7.77 7.15
C ALA A 47 16.82 -8.76 6.12
N THR A 48 16.29 -9.98 6.02
CA THR A 48 16.77 -11.02 5.08
C THR A 48 16.19 -10.87 3.68
N VAL A 49 15.01 -10.23 3.54
CA VAL A 49 14.27 -10.14 2.26
C VAL A 49 14.27 -8.72 1.67
N GLU A 50 14.82 -7.73 2.40
CA GLU A 50 14.85 -6.32 1.95
C GLU A 50 15.71 -6.10 0.68
N GLN A 51 16.64 -7.02 0.41
CA GLN A 51 17.52 -6.99 -0.77
C GLN A 51 17.46 -8.29 -1.59
N ASP A 52 16.52 -9.18 -1.28
CA ASP A 52 16.37 -10.46 -1.97
C ASP A 52 15.20 -10.42 -2.95
N SER A 53 15.47 -10.14 -4.22
CA SER A 53 14.48 -10.07 -5.29
C SER A 53 13.85 -11.43 -5.67
N SER A 54 14.30 -12.55 -5.07
CA SER A 54 13.62 -13.85 -5.21
C SER A 54 12.31 -13.93 -4.44
N PHE A 55 12.06 -12.96 -3.54
CA PHE A 55 10.81 -12.79 -2.81
C PHE A 55 10.11 -11.47 -3.15
N LYS A 56 8.80 -11.47 -3.01
CA LYS A 56 7.97 -10.26 -3.03
C LYS A 56 7.32 -10.06 -1.66
N GLN A 57 7.62 -8.93 -1.02
CA GLN A 57 6.99 -8.47 0.22
C GLN A 57 5.59 -7.96 -0.12
N ILE A 58 4.57 -8.48 0.55
CA ILE A 58 3.18 -8.16 0.25
C ILE A 58 2.76 -6.89 1.00
N ILE A 59 2.36 -5.88 0.23
CA ILE A 59 1.98 -4.56 0.74
C ILE A 59 0.52 -4.28 0.43
N PRO A 60 -0.39 -4.26 1.42
CA PRO A 60 -1.69 -3.61 1.26
C PRO A 60 -1.48 -2.13 0.93
N TYR A 61 -1.86 -1.71 -0.28
CA TYR A 61 -1.81 -0.32 -0.72
C TYR A 61 -3.22 0.24 -0.76
N LEU A 62 -3.53 1.19 0.13
CA LEU A 62 -4.88 1.59 0.51
C LEU A 62 -5.20 2.99 -0.05
N ILE A 63 -6.00 3.04 -1.09
CA ILE A 63 -6.53 4.29 -1.65
C ILE A 63 -7.78 4.67 -0.86
N VAL A 64 -7.65 5.66 0.01
CA VAL A 64 -8.76 6.13 0.86
C VAL A 64 -9.52 7.23 0.14
N ARG A 65 -10.87 7.11 0.13
CA ARG A 65 -11.72 8.10 -0.52
C ARG A 65 -13.04 8.34 0.22
N HIS A 66 -13.59 9.53 0.01
CA HIS A 66 -14.92 9.95 0.48
C HIS A 66 -15.61 10.77 -0.61
N ALA A 67 -16.83 10.40 -0.99
CA ALA A 67 -17.68 11.12 -1.94
C ALA A 67 -16.94 11.53 -3.25
N GLY A 68 -16.19 10.59 -3.86
CA GLY A 68 -15.44 10.81 -5.10
C GLY A 68 -14.15 11.63 -4.94
N ARG A 69 -13.76 12.02 -3.72
CA ARG A 69 -12.49 12.69 -3.42
C ARG A 69 -11.49 11.69 -2.84
N LEU A 70 -10.22 11.80 -3.21
CA LEU A 70 -9.12 10.95 -2.75
C LEU A 70 -8.41 11.59 -1.56
N PHE A 71 -7.97 10.78 -0.60
CA PHE A 71 -7.10 11.27 0.46
C PHE A 71 -5.68 11.36 -0.08
N LEU A 72 -5.22 12.58 -0.33
CA LEU A 72 -3.89 12.90 -0.84
C LEU A 72 -2.97 13.17 0.33
N CYS A 73 -1.94 12.33 0.47
CA CYS A 73 -0.90 12.46 1.49
C CYS A 73 0.35 13.13 0.92
N GLN A 74 1.09 13.83 1.78
CA GLN A 74 2.43 14.31 1.49
C GLN A 74 3.36 13.91 2.63
N ARG A 75 4.44 13.18 2.33
CA ARG A 75 5.45 12.83 3.34
C ARG A 75 6.30 14.04 3.70
N SER A 76 6.50 14.26 4.99
CA SER A 76 7.39 15.34 5.47
C SER A 76 8.85 14.99 5.19
N THR A 77 9.72 16.00 5.31
CA THR A 77 11.17 15.82 5.19
C THR A 77 11.82 15.21 6.43
N GLN A 78 11.05 14.95 7.50
CA GLN A 78 11.54 14.43 8.79
C GLN A 78 11.36 12.91 8.95
N GLY A 79 10.70 12.21 8.01
CA GLY A 79 10.47 10.77 8.06
C GLY A 79 11.70 9.93 7.69
N GLY A 80 11.73 8.64 8.11
CA GLY A 80 12.88 7.74 7.94
C GLY A 80 13.26 7.37 6.50
N GLU A 81 12.33 7.49 5.53
CA GLU A 81 12.60 7.17 4.10
C GLU A 81 12.89 8.43 3.28
N GLY A 82 14.14 8.91 3.29
CA GLY A 82 14.55 10.15 2.63
C GLY A 82 14.19 10.27 1.14
N ARG A 83 14.10 9.16 0.40
CA ARG A 83 13.68 9.13 -1.02
C ARG A 83 12.21 9.53 -1.25
N LEU A 84 11.36 9.44 -0.22
CA LEU A 84 9.94 9.81 -0.28
C LEU A 84 9.68 11.21 0.28
N HIS A 85 10.71 11.92 0.74
CA HIS A 85 10.57 13.26 1.30
C HIS A 85 9.92 14.22 0.30
N GLY A 86 8.86 14.89 0.75
CA GLY A 86 8.08 15.83 -0.07
C GLY A 86 7.25 15.20 -1.17
N LYS A 87 7.30 13.86 -1.37
CA LYS A 87 6.49 13.18 -2.36
C LYS A 87 5.04 13.08 -1.92
N TYR A 88 4.16 13.20 -2.92
CA TYR A 88 2.74 12.95 -2.74
C TYR A 88 2.40 11.48 -2.96
N SER A 89 1.38 10.98 -2.25
CA SER A 89 0.81 9.65 -2.42
C SER A 89 -0.72 9.71 -2.36
N ILE A 90 -1.40 8.87 -3.16
CA ILE A 90 -2.84 8.62 -3.05
C ILE A 90 -3.16 7.37 -2.24
N GLY A 91 -2.14 6.68 -1.74
CA GLY A 91 -2.30 5.50 -0.91
C GLY A 91 -1.41 5.53 0.32
N VAL A 92 -1.87 4.83 1.35
CA VAL A 92 -1.13 4.50 2.56
C VAL A 92 -1.00 2.98 2.66
N GLY A 93 -0.08 2.47 3.46
CA GLY A 93 0.10 1.05 3.67
C GLY A 93 1.53 0.69 4.03
N GLY A 94 1.71 -0.56 4.42
CA GLY A 94 2.99 -1.12 4.83
C GLY A 94 2.99 -2.64 4.81
N HIS A 95 3.87 -3.26 5.57
CA HIS A 95 4.06 -4.71 5.56
C HIS A 95 2.95 -5.42 6.36
N ILE A 96 2.58 -6.63 5.92
CA ILE A 96 1.78 -7.54 6.73
C ILE A 96 2.74 -8.28 7.66
N ASN A 97 2.53 -8.15 8.97
CA ASN A 97 3.42 -8.66 10.00
C ASN A 97 2.95 -10.00 10.56
N ARG A 98 3.87 -10.80 11.11
CA ARG A 98 3.55 -12.05 11.79
C ARG A 98 2.51 -11.84 12.90
N ARG A 99 2.56 -10.73 13.62
CA ARG A 99 1.59 -10.37 14.68
C ARG A 99 0.16 -10.23 14.16
N ASP A 100 -0.03 -9.94 12.87
CA ASP A 100 -1.37 -9.82 12.26
C ASP A 100 -2.09 -11.18 12.16
N VAL A 101 -1.37 -12.31 12.34
CA VAL A 101 -1.95 -13.66 12.35
C VAL A 101 -2.72 -13.93 13.65
N GLU A 102 -2.35 -13.30 14.76
CA GLU A 102 -2.93 -13.58 16.07
C GLU A 102 -4.42 -13.22 16.11
N GLY A 103 -5.27 -14.26 16.21
CA GLY A 103 -6.73 -14.10 16.28
C GLY A 103 -7.41 -13.71 14.98
N ALA A 104 -6.71 -13.66 13.85
CA ALA A 104 -7.27 -13.29 12.56
C ALA A 104 -7.59 -14.51 11.68
N GLU A 105 -8.80 -14.55 11.13
CA GLU A 105 -9.17 -15.52 10.08
C GLU A 105 -8.51 -15.18 8.74
N ASP A 106 -8.29 -13.88 8.47
CA ASP A 106 -7.65 -13.37 7.25
C ASP A 106 -6.52 -12.40 7.64
N VAL A 107 -5.28 -12.86 7.53
CA VAL A 107 -4.08 -12.09 7.86
C VAL A 107 -3.90 -10.85 6.97
N ILE A 108 -4.38 -10.90 5.72
CA ILE A 108 -4.30 -9.77 4.80
C ILE A 108 -5.25 -8.67 5.25
N ALA A 109 -6.48 -9.04 5.62
CA ALA A 109 -7.47 -8.10 6.16
C ALA A 109 -7.01 -7.50 7.51
N ALA A 110 -6.36 -8.29 8.37
CA ALA A 110 -5.82 -7.82 9.64
C ALA A 110 -4.66 -6.82 9.43
N GLY A 111 -3.69 -7.17 8.58
CA GLY A 111 -2.59 -6.28 8.24
C GLY A 111 -3.06 -4.99 7.58
N LEU A 112 -4.03 -5.07 6.64
CA LEU A 112 -4.68 -3.91 6.03
C LEU A 112 -5.29 -2.98 7.09
N ARG A 113 -6.07 -3.54 8.02
CA ARG A 113 -6.71 -2.76 9.10
C ARG A 113 -5.68 -2.08 9.98
N ARG A 114 -4.65 -2.82 10.41
CA ARG A 114 -3.59 -2.26 11.28
C ARG A 114 -2.87 -1.10 10.56
N GLU A 115 -2.44 -1.27 9.32
CA GLU A 115 -1.77 -0.22 8.55
C GLU A 115 -2.66 1.02 8.38
N LEU A 116 -3.95 0.82 8.07
CA LEU A 116 -4.90 1.93 7.97
C LEU A 116 -5.02 2.70 9.28
N GLU A 117 -5.11 1.99 10.41
CA GLU A 117 -5.26 2.57 11.74
C GLU A 117 -3.96 3.17 12.29
N GLU A 118 -2.78 2.66 11.88
CA GLU A 118 -1.47 3.23 12.22
C GLU A 118 -1.21 4.55 11.47
N GLU A 119 -1.59 4.64 10.20
CA GLU A 119 -1.35 5.82 9.37
C GLU A 119 -2.43 6.89 9.50
N LEU A 120 -3.71 6.49 9.62
CA LEU A 120 -4.84 7.40 9.54
C LEU A 120 -5.77 7.31 10.76
N LEU A 121 -6.33 8.46 11.12
CA LEU A 121 -7.50 8.56 11.99
C LEU A 121 -8.74 8.80 11.12
N ILE A 122 -9.61 7.79 11.03
CA ILE A 122 -10.86 7.86 10.28
C ILE A 122 -12.03 7.94 11.25
N ARG A 123 -12.87 8.96 11.11
CA ARG A 123 -14.08 9.13 11.91
C ARG A 123 -15.27 8.55 11.15
N GLY A 124 -15.79 7.42 11.63
CA GLY A 124 -16.94 6.74 11.08
C GLY A 124 -16.65 5.42 10.41
N PRO A 125 -17.67 4.74 9.90
CA PRO A 125 -17.54 3.46 9.21
C PRO A 125 -16.74 3.59 7.91
N TRP A 126 -16.06 2.51 7.57
CA TRP A 126 -15.37 2.37 6.29
C TRP A 126 -15.46 0.93 5.77
N ARG A 127 -15.31 0.78 4.48
CA ARG A 127 -15.30 -0.51 3.79
C ARG A 127 -14.12 -0.56 2.85
N ALA A 128 -13.39 -1.68 2.87
CA ALA A 128 -12.28 -1.91 1.95
C ALA A 128 -12.65 -3.01 0.95
N ARG A 129 -12.19 -2.86 -0.29
CA ARG A 129 -12.25 -3.91 -1.30
C ARG A 129 -10.99 -3.92 -2.15
N ALA A 130 -10.50 -5.10 -2.47
CA ALA A 130 -9.40 -5.25 -3.41
C ALA A 130 -9.86 -4.86 -4.82
N VAL A 131 -9.03 -4.08 -5.53
CA VAL A 131 -9.36 -3.57 -6.88
C VAL A 131 -8.35 -3.97 -7.93
N GLY A 132 -7.18 -4.41 -7.51
CA GLY A 132 -6.12 -4.83 -8.43
C GLY A 132 -4.81 -5.07 -7.70
N VAL A 133 -3.76 -5.21 -8.48
CA VAL A 133 -2.39 -5.45 -8.01
C VAL A 133 -1.41 -4.51 -8.68
N LEU A 134 -0.26 -4.29 -8.05
CA LEU A 134 0.77 -3.40 -8.55
C LEU A 134 2.16 -4.02 -8.36
N ASN A 135 2.94 -4.02 -9.44
CA ASN A 135 4.35 -4.39 -9.42
C ASN A 135 5.20 -3.33 -10.14
N ASP A 136 6.36 -3.01 -9.60
CA ASP A 136 7.29 -2.06 -10.19
C ASP A 136 8.74 -2.53 -10.00
N ASP A 137 9.26 -3.24 -10.98
CA ASP A 137 10.64 -3.74 -10.93
C ASP A 137 11.68 -2.72 -11.43
N SER A 138 11.27 -1.49 -11.74
CA SER A 138 12.16 -0.47 -12.29
C SER A 138 13.18 0.11 -11.29
N ASN A 139 13.01 -0.21 -10.01
CA ASN A 139 13.88 0.27 -8.94
C ASN A 139 14.06 -0.80 -7.85
N PRO A 140 15.14 -0.73 -7.03
CA PRO A 140 15.45 -1.78 -6.05
C PRO A 140 14.34 -2.06 -5.04
N VAL A 141 13.58 -1.04 -4.65
CA VAL A 141 12.47 -1.20 -3.70
C VAL A 141 11.31 -1.93 -4.34
N GLY A 142 10.90 -1.53 -5.54
CA GLY A 142 9.85 -2.21 -6.27
C GLY A 142 10.20 -3.66 -6.62
N GLN A 143 11.49 -3.99 -6.81
CA GLN A 143 11.94 -5.36 -7.07
C GLN A 143 11.59 -6.33 -5.95
N VAL A 144 11.51 -5.87 -4.71
CA VAL A 144 11.18 -6.70 -3.54
C VAL A 144 9.76 -6.49 -3.00
N HIS A 145 8.98 -5.54 -3.53
CA HIS A 145 7.63 -5.25 -3.08
C HIS A 145 6.57 -5.60 -4.13
N PHE A 146 5.37 -5.98 -3.65
CA PHE A 146 4.19 -6.24 -4.48
C PHE A 146 2.95 -5.66 -3.80
N GLY A 147 2.24 -4.77 -4.49
CA GLY A 147 1.08 -4.08 -3.96
C GLY A 147 -0.22 -4.85 -4.18
N LEU A 148 -0.97 -5.11 -3.11
CA LEU A 148 -2.38 -5.44 -3.15
C LEU A 148 -3.17 -4.13 -3.04
N VAL A 149 -3.69 -3.64 -4.16
CA VAL A 149 -4.38 -2.34 -4.19
C VAL A 149 -5.82 -2.48 -3.72
N HIS A 150 -6.15 -1.75 -2.67
CA HIS A 150 -7.49 -1.68 -2.12
C HIS A 150 -8.04 -0.26 -2.20
N VAL A 151 -9.32 -0.13 -2.44
CA VAL A 151 -10.07 1.11 -2.21
C VAL A 151 -10.75 1.00 -0.85
N VAL A 152 -10.53 2.04 -0.02
CA VAL A 152 -11.17 2.22 1.27
C VAL A 152 -12.19 3.35 1.14
N GLU A 153 -13.46 3.00 1.10
CA GLU A 153 -14.57 3.95 1.07
C GLU A 153 -14.94 4.35 2.49
N VAL A 154 -14.90 5.66 2.77
CA VAL A 154 -15.21 6.21 4.10
C VAL A 154 -16.53 6.98 4.05
N ASP A 155 -17.43 6.73 5.00
CA ASP A 155 -18.76 7.35 5.03
C ASP A 155 -18.72 8.83 5.50
N SER A 156 -17.59 9.31 6.03
CA SER A 156 -17.43 10.66 6.59
C SER A 156 -16.15 11.34 6.06
N PRO A 157 -16.15 12.66 5.85
CA PRO A 157 -14.94 13.41 5.44
C PRO A 157 -13.90 13.54 6.57
N GLY A 158 -14.19 13.06 7.78
CA GLY A 158 -13.31 13.16 8.96
C GLY A 158 -12.11 12.22 8.88
N ILE A 159 -11.20 12.46 7.94
CA ILE A 159 -9.96 11.71 7.74
C ILE A 159 -8.78 12.63 8.06
N SER A 160 -7.88 12.19 8.91
CA SER A 160 -6.62 12.88 9.19
C SER A 160 -5.47 11.90 9.36
N VAL A 161 -4.25 12.34 9.16
CA VAL A 161 -3.06 11.55 9.47
C VAL A 161 -2.89 11.42 10.98
N ARG A 162 -2.37 10.29 11.44
CA ARG A 162 -2.15 10.07 12.86
C ARG A 162 -0.85 10.73 13.34
N GLU A 163 0.22 10.63 12.56
CA GLU A 163 1.54 11.23 12.85
C GLU A 163 1.77 12.47 11.96
N SER A 164 1.30 13.65 12.41
CA SER A 164 1.37 14.91 11.65
C SER A 164 2.80 15.42 11.40
N ASP A 165 3.79 14.95 12.16
CA ASP A 165 5.19 15.33 11.99
C ASP A 165 5.83 14.63 10.77
N THR A 166 5.31 13.46 10.38
CA THR A 166 5.84 12.63 9.30
C THR A 166 5.00 12.66 8.02
N LEU A 167 3.70 12.95 8.15
CA LEU A 167 2.74 12.91 7.06
C LEU A 167 1.75 14.08 7.20
N ALA A 168 1.41 14.72 6.08
CA ALA A 168 0.27 15.62 5.96
C ALA A 168 -0.74 15.04 4.96
N GLY A 169 -2.04 15.30 5.16
CA GLY A 169 -3.04 14.73 4.26
C GLY A 169 -4.32 15.55 4.21
N ARG A 170 -5.00 15.49 3.07
CA ARG A 170 -6.31 16.12 2.84
C ARG A 170 -7.12 15.39 1.77
N LEU A 171 -8.42 15.55 1.78
CA LEU A 171 -9.26 15.15 0.66
C LEU A 171 -9.03 16.09 -0.53
N ALA A 172 -8.77 15.52 -1.70
CA ALA A 172 -8.51 16.24 -2.95
C ALA A 172 -9.38 15.67 -4.09
N SER A 173 -9.79 16.54 -5.01
CA SER A 173 -10.43 16.12 -6.25
C SER A 173 -9.43 15.41 -7.18
N LEU A 174 -9.93 14.61 -8.12
CA LEU A 174 -9.08 13.96 -9.12
C LEU A 174 -8.22 14.98 -9.91
N GLN A 175 -8.77 16.15 -10.20
CA GLN A 175 -8.03 17.21 -10.90
C GLN A 175 -6.85 17.71 -10.07
N GLU A 176 -7.04 17.96 -8.77
CA GLU A 176 -5.97 18.37 -7.87
C GLU A 176 -4.90 17.27 -7.74
N VAL A 177 -5.31 15.99 -7.62
CA VAL A 177 -4.41 14.84 -7.56
C VAL A 177 -3.57 14.74 -8.85
N ARG A 178 -4.19 14.83 -10.02
CA ARG A 178 -3.48 14.80 -11.31
C ARG A 178 -2.50 15.95 -11.48
N ALA A 179 -2.80 17.14 -10.95
CA ALA A 179 -1.86 18.26 -10.95
C ALA A 179 -0.57 17.98 -10.16
N MET A 180 -0.65 17.10 -9.13
CA MET A 180 0.51 16.70 -8.33
C MET A 180 1.30 15.52 -8.91
N ARG A 181 0.87 14.92 -10.05
CA ARG A 181 1.45 13.69 -10.61
C ARG A 181 2.98 13.73 -10.73
N GLY A 182 3.57 14.85 -11.16
CA GLY A 182 5.03 15.02 -11.30
C GLY A 182 5.80 14.95 -9.96
N HIS A 183 5.11 15.16 -8.85
CA HIS A 183 5.66 15.15 -7.50
C HIS A 183 5.28 13.91 -6.69
N MET A 184 4.61 12.92 -7.31
CA MET A 184 4.15 11.71 -6.64
C MET A 184 5.21 10.62 -6.60
N GLU A 185 5.08 9.74 -5.61
CA GLU A 185 5.80 8.47 -5.57
C GLU A 185 5.34 7.55 -6.73
N THR A 186 6.14 6.54 -7.04
CA THR A 186 5.98 5.75 -8.27
C THR A 186 4.67 4.99 -8.33
N TRP A 187 4.24 4.36 -7.25
CA TRP A 187 3.02 3.54 -7.22
C TRP A 187 1.76 4.36 -7.48
N SER A 188 1.65 5.54 -6.85
CA SER A 188 0.57 6.49 -7.12
C SER A 188 0.52 6.90 -8.59
N ARG A 189 1.68 7.18 -9.21
CA ARG A 189 1.74 7.53 -10.63
C ARG A 189 1.28 6.39 -11.52
N LEU A 190 1.75 5.16 -11.26
CA LEU A 190 1.37 3.98 -12.03
C LEU A 190 -0.15 3.72 -11.97
N ILE A 191 -0.77 3.95 -10.81
CA ILE A 191 -2.23 3.82 -10.67
C ILE A 191 -2.94 4.92 -11.47
N LEU A 192 -2.52 6.19 -11.34
CA LEU A 192 -3.13 7.32 -12.05
C LEU A 192 -3.01 7.22 -13.58
N ASP A 193 -1.93 6.61 -14.07
CA ASP A 193 -1.70 6.40 -15.50
C ASP A 193 -2.57 5.27 -16.06
N ALA A 194 -2.86 4.26 -15.24
CA ALA A 194 -3.61 3.08 -15.67
C ALA A 194 -5.12 3.18 -15.45
N ALA A 195 -5.58 4.02 -14.50
CA ALA A 195 -6.98 4.08 -14.11
C ALA A 195 -7.36 5.45 -13.50
N ASP A 196 -8.67 5.66 -13.39
CA ASP A 196 -9.24 6.70 -12.53
C ASP A 196 -9.45 6.12 -11.12
N PRO A 197 -8.67 6.56 -10.11
CA PRO A 197 -8.79 6.02 -8.75
C PRO A 197 -10.14 6.33 -8.08
N THR A 198 -10.89 7.33 -8.58
CA THR A 198 -12.22 7.64 -8.05
C THR A 198 -13.29 6.69 -8.58
N ALA A 199 -12.99 5.93 -9.65
CA ALA A 199 -13.87 4.97 -10.31
C ALA A 199 -13.41 3.50 -10.18
N LEU A 200 -12.36 3.25 -9.39
CA LEU A 200 -11.87 1.91 -9.08
C LEU A 200 -12.87 1.13 -8.23
#